data_d459dc430c8d43fb9fc3dcf9acfb5de3
#
_entry.id   d459dc430c8d43fb9fc3dcf9acfb5de3
#
_cell.length_a   1.000
_cell.length_b   1.000
_cell.length_c   1.000
_cell.angle_alpha   90.00
_cell.angle_beta   90.00
_cell.angle_gamma   90.00
#
_symmetry.space_group_name_H-M   'P 1'
#
loop_
_entity.id
_entity.type
_entity.pdbx_description
1 polymer ?
#
loop_
_entity_poly.entity_id
_entity_poly.type
_entity_poly.pdbx_seq_one_letter_code
_entity_poly.pdbx_strand_id
1 'polypeptide(L)'
;MNISINHPLIKKSQSLIALFLLCLFISVLSDKFMTSTNLWNVLRQISVNVCISVGMTLVVLMAGIDLSVGSVLGLTAAICAGLLKSGLSFESMDLFVGFTVLGAILAAILIGMALGLFNGWVITKFAIPPFVATLAMLTIARGLTML
;
A
#
# COMPACT_ATOMS: atom_id res chain seq x y z
N MET A 1 22.01 -42.75 6.68
CA MET A 1 21.01 -42.21 7.61
C MET A 1 20.11 -41.26 6.79
N ASN A 2 19.02 -41.81 6.19
CA ASN A 2 18.08 -41.00 5.41
C ASN A 2 17.23 -40.18 6.38
N ILE A 3 17.54 -38.90 6.49
CA ILE A 3 16.68 -37.96 7.20
C ILE A 3 15.44 -37.79 6.31
N SER A 4 14.36 -38.44 6.68
CA SER A 4 13.07 -38.30 6.02
C SER A 4 12.53 -36.88 6.26
N ILE A 5 12.79 -36.00 5.31
CA ILE A 5 12.33 -34.59 5.31
C ILE A 5 10.79 -34.49 5.11
N ASN A 6 10.09 -35.60 5.27
CA ASN A 6 8.65 -35.71 4.99
C ASN A 6 7.74 -35.47 6.19
N HIS A 7 8.25 -34.82 7.25
CA HIS A 7 7.40 -34.43 8.39
C HIS A 7 6.47 -33.27 7.94
N PRO A 8 5.14 -33.39 8.10
CA PRO A 8 4.19 -32.37 7.64
C PRO A 8 4.46 -30.99 8.26
N LEU A 9 5.04 -30.92 9.45
CA LEU A 9 5.44 -29.68 10.11
C LEU A 9 6.62 -29.01 9.40
N ILE A 10 7.59 -29.78 8.87
CA ILE A 10 8.75 -29.23 8.16
C ILE A 10 8.33 -28.62 6.84
N LYS A 11 7.40 -29.27 6.09
CA LYS A 11 6.84 -28.71 4.86
C LYS A 11 6.07 -27.40 5.10
N LYS A 12 5.36 -27.33 6.22
CA LYS A 12 4.58 -26.13 6.59
C LYS A 12 5.46 -24.96 7.03
N SER A 13 6.65 -25.25 7.57
CA SER A 13 7.61 -24.24 8.10
C SER A 13 8.76 -23.95 7.13
N GLN A 14 8.78 -24.56 5.96
CA GLN A 14 9.90 -24.47 5.01
C GLN A 14 10.22 -23.02 4.61
N SER A 15 9.21 -22.20 4.36
CA SER A 15 9.40 -20.78 4.04
C SER A 15 9.91 -19.95 5.23
N LEU A 16 9.50 -20.28 6.45
CA LEU A 16 9.99 -19.62 7.65
C LEU A 16 11.46 -20.00 7.93
N ILE A 17 11.80 -21.27 7.74
CA ILE A 17 13.21 -21.74 7.89
C ILE A 17 14.10 -21.07 6.84
N ALA A 18 13.64 -21.02 5.58
CA ALA A 18 14.37 -20.33 4.52
C ALA A 18 14.57 -18.84 4.81
N LEU A 19 13.53 -18.16 5.29
CA LEU A 19 13.62 -16.77 5.72
C LEU A 19 14.60 -16.58 6.86
N PHE A 20 14.54 -17.44 7.88
CA PHE A 20 15.45 -17.37 9.02
C PHE A 20 16.91 -17.57 8.61
N LEU A 21 17.21 -18.56 7.77
CA LEU A 21 18.54 -18.82 7.25
C LEU A 21 19.06 -17.65 6.41
N LEU A 22 18.20 -17.03 5.60
CA LEU A 22 18.53 -15.86 4.80
C LEU A 22 18.85 -14.65 5.70
N CYS A 23 18.05 -14.39 6.72
CA CYS A 23 18.33 -13.33 7.70
C CYS A 23 19.65 -13.56 8.42
N LEU A 24 19.92 -14.79 8.81
CA LEU A 24 21.18 -15.18 9.49
C LEU A 24 22.38 -14.97 8.55
N PHE A 25 22.26 -15.38 7.30
CA PHE A 25 23.30 -15.20 6.28
C PHE A 25 23.60 -13.72 6.03
N ILE A 26 22.56 -12.88 5.87
CA ILE A 26 22.74 -11.43 5.66
C ILE A 26 23.31 -10.76 6.91
N SER A 27 22.93 -11.22 8.12
CA SER A 27 23.46 -10.69 9.38
C SER A 27 24.96 -10.89 9.53
N VAL A 28 25.49 -11.98 8.99
CA VAL A 28 26.95 -12.24 9.00
C VAL A 28 27.68 -11.43 7.93
N LEU A 29 27.01 -11.15 6.78
CA LEU A 29 27.61 -10.42 5.67
C LEU A 29 27.58 -8.90 5.84
N SER A 30 26.69 -8.36 6.67
CA SER A 30 26.47 -6.92 6.79
C SER A 30 26.29 -6.50 8.24
N ASP A 31 27.26 -5.75 8.77
CA ASP A 31 27.19 -5.16 10.11
C ASP A 31 26.02 -4.19 10.30
N LYS A 32 25.46 -3.68 9.19
CA LYS A 32 24.34 -2.74 9.21
C LYS A 32 22.98 -3.44 9.32
N PHE A 33 22.92 -4.75 9.06
CA PHE A 33 21.64 -5.47 9.00
C PHE A 33 20.91 -5.48 10.35
N MET A 34 21.64 -5.74 11.45
CA MET A 34 21.08 -5.80 12.80
C MET A 34 21.11 -4.45 13.55
N THR A 35 21.36 -3.34 12.85
CA THR A 35 21.33 -2.02 13.49
C THR A 35 19.90 -1.60 13.83
N SER A 36 19.74 -0.85 14.93
CA SER A 36 18.46 -0.29 15.35
C SER A 36 17.81 0.54 14.24
N THR A 37 18.60 1.31 13.51
CA THR A 37 18.10 2.13 12.37
C THR A 37 17.50 1.26 11.28
N ASN A 38 18.15 0.17 10.90
CA ASN A 38 17.63 -0.74 9.90
C ASN A 38 16.36 -1.45 10.39
N LEU A 39 16.33 -1.87 11.65
CA LEU A 39 15.14 -2.50 12.25
C LEU A 39 13.92 -1.56 12.20
N TRP A 40 14.09 -0.28 12.58
CA TRP A 40 13.03 0.71 12.47
C TRP A 40 12.57 0.93 11.03
N ASN A 41 13.48 0.93 10.05
CA ASN A 41 13.13 1.04 8.64
C ASN A 41 12.31 -0.16 8.16
N VAL A 42 12.71 -1.37 8.54
CA VAL A 42 11.97 -2.61 8.22
C VAL A 42 10.58 -2.59 8.86
N LEU A 43 10.46 -2.22 10.14
CA LEU A 43 9.17 -2.11 10.83
C LEU A 43 8.25 -1.09 10.15
N ARG A 44 8.79 0.05 9.71
CA ARG A 44 8.03 1.06 8.97
C ARG A 44 7.50 0.52 7.64
N GLN A 45 8.32 -0.20 6.88
CA GLN A 45 7.90 -0.82 5.62
C GLN A 45 6.85 -1.91 5.85
N ILE A 46 7.03 -2.74 6.87
CA ILE A 46 6.07 -3.79 7.23
C ILE A 46 4.73 -3.17 7.62
N SER A 47 4.70 -2.08 8.39
CA SER A 47 3.46 -1.44 8.83
C SER A 47 2.60 -0.99 7.66
N VAL A 48 3.20 -0.39 6.63
CA VAL A 48 2.48 0.01 5.40
C VAL A 48 1.92 -1.22 4.69
N ASN A 49 2.74 -2.26 4.51
CA ASN A 49 2.32 -3.49 3.83
C ASN A 49 1.19 -4.21 4.59
N VAL A 50 1.23 -4.22 5.92
CA VAL A 50 0.17 -4.81 6.75
C VAL A 50 -1.16 -4.05 6.57
N CYS A 51 -1.14 -2.71 6.59
CA CYS A 51 -2.34 -1.92 6.34
C CYS A 51 -2.96 -2.22 4.97
N ILE A 52 -2.13 -2.28 3.92
CA ILE A 52 -2.57 -2.64 2.57
C ILE A 52 -3.15 -4.07 2.55
N SER A 53 -2.47 -5.03 3.20
CA SER A 53 -2.89 -6.43 3.23
C SER A 53 -4.25 -6.63 3.91
N VAL A 54 -4.54 -5.87 4.97
CA VAL A 54 -5.85 -5.90 5.62
C VAL A 54 -6.95 -5.45 4.65
N GLY A 55 -6.74 -4.32 3.95
CA GLY A 55 -7.68 -3.84 2.92
C GLY A 55 -7.86 -4.85 1.77
N MET A 56 -6.75 -5.40 1.27
CA MET A 56 -6.78 -6.42 0.21
C MET A 56 -7.50 -7.71 0.64
N THR A 57 -7.38 -8.10 1.91
CA THR A 57 -8.10 -9.26 2.44
C THR A 57 -9.60 -9.09 2.32
N LEU A 58 -10.13 -7.90 2.62
CA LEU A 58 -11.56 -7.60 2.46
C LEU A 58 -12.00 -7.70 0.99
N VAL A 59 -11.19 -7.20 0.06
CA VAL A 59 -11.47 -7.28 -1.39
C VAL A 59 -11.48 -8.74 -1.85
N VAL A 60 -10.52 -9.56 -1.42
CA VAL A 60 -10.44 -10.98 -1.77
C VAL A 60 -11.60 -11.77 -1.18
N LEU A 61 -12.05 -11.44 0.04
CA LEU A 61 -13.24 -12.06 0.66
C LEU A 61 -14.52 -11.82 -0.16
N MET A 62 -14.59 -10.70 -0.89
CA MET A 62 -15.68 -10.41 -1.83
C MET A 62 -15.46 -11.00 -3.22
N ALA A 63 -14.52 -11.94 -3.38
CA ALA A 63 -14.08 -12.52 -4.66
C ALA A 63 -13.62 -11.47 -5.69
N GLY A 64 -13.14 -10.31 -5.22
CA GLY A 64 -12.59 -9.23 -6.04
C GLY A 64 -11.08 -9.31 -6.14
N ILE A 65 -10.53 -8.62 -7.15
CA ILE A 65 -9.09 -8.34 -7.29
C ILE A 65 -8.95 -6.83 -7.49
N ASP A 66 -8.23 -6.16 -6.60
CA ASP A 66 -7.94 -4.73 -6.72
C ASP A 66 -6.48 -4.52 -7.10
N LEU A 67 -6.26 -4.10 -8.34
CA LEU A 67 -4.93 -3.78 -8.88
C LEU A 67 -4.58 -2.30 -8.69
N SER A 68 -5.54 -1.47 -8.28
CA SER A 68 -5.36 -0.01 -8.16
C SER A 68 -4.75 0.43 -6.83
N VAL A 69 -4.72 -0.43 -5.82
CA VAL A 69 -4.34 -0.08 -4.45
C VAL A 69 -3.01 0.67 -4.35
N GLY A 70 -1.98 0.23 -5.09
CA GLY A 70 -0.67 0.87 -5.09
C GLY A 70 -0.66 2.26 -5.74
N SER A 71 -1.41 2.43 -6.84
CA SER A 71 -1.50 3.72 -7.54
C SER A 71 -2.38 4.73 -6.78
N VAL A 72 -3.46 4.27 -6.16
CA VAL A 72 -4.29 5.10 -5.28
C VAL A 72 -3.50 5.55 -4.06
N LEU A 73 -2.70 4.66 -3.45
CA LEU A 73 -1.78 5.03 -2.37
C LEU A 73 -0.78 6.10 -2.82
N GLY A 74 -0.16 5.92 -4.00
CA GLY A 74 0.76 6.91 -4.58
C GLY A 74 0.09 8.27 -4.81
N LEU A 75 -1.11 8.28 -5.38
CA LEU A 75 -1.88 9.49 -5.64
C LEU A 75 -2.25 10.21 -4.34
N THR A 76 -2.78 9.51 -3.35
CA THR A 76 -3.16 10.12 -2.06
C THR A 76 -1.94 10.65 -1.31
N ALA A 77 -0.79 9.95 -1.39
CA ALA A 77 0.47 10.44 -0.83
C ALA A 77 0.98 11.71 -1.53
N ALA A 78 0.91 11.76 -2.87
CA ALA A 78 1.29 12.93 -3.65
C ALA A 78 0.39 14.14 -3.31
N ILE A 79 -0.93 13.95 -3.21
CA ILE A 79 -1.87 14.99 -2.81
C ILE A 79 -1.58 15.46 -1.39
N CYS A 80 -1.35 14.55 -0.44
CA CYS A 80 -1.00 14.91 0.93
C CYS A 80 0.27 15.77 0.98
N ALA A 81 1.30 15.39 0.25
CA ALA A 81 2.54 16.14 0.16
C ALA A 81 2.34 17.52 -0.51
N GLY A 82 1.54 17.57 -1.57
CA GLY A 82 1.18 18.82 -2.27
C GLY A 82 0.44 19.80 -1.35
N LEU A 83 -0.56 19.31 -0.61
CA LEU A 83 -1.32 20.13 0.34
C LEU A 83 -0.43 20.70 1.47
N LEU A 84 0.54 19.90 1.94
CA LEU A 84 1.48 20.36 2.97
C LEU A 84 2.50 21.37 2.43
N LYS A 85 2.94 21.18 1.18
CA LYS A 85 3.98 22.02 0.59
C LYS A 85 3.43 23.34 0.06
N SER A 86 2.34 23.29 -0.68
CA SER A 86 1.83 24.43 -1.47
C SER A 86 0.47 24.93 -1.00
N GLY A 87 -0.25 24.20 -0.15
CA GLY A 87 -1.63 24.51 0.17
C GLY A 87 -2.54 24.44 -1.07
N LEU A 88 -3.71 25.06 -0.97
CA LEU A 88 -4.61 25.32 -2.10
C LEU A 88 -4.72 26.82 -2.32
N SER A 89 -4.29 27.31 -3.49
CA SER A 89 -4.46 28.68 -3.93
C SER A 89 -5.59 28.76 -4.96
N PHE A 90 -6.62 29.53 -4.66
CA PHE A 90 -7.71 29.84 -5.58
C PHE A 90 -7.52 31.25 -6.12
N GLU A 91 -6.77 31.38 -7.24
CA GLU A 91 -6.44 32.68 -7.84
C GLU A 91 -7.68 33.53 -8.15
N SER A 92 -8.81 32.89 -8.54
CA SER A 92 -10.06 33.57 -8.85
C SER A 92 -10.71 34.25 -7.63
N MET A 93 -10.36 33.86 -6.40
CA MET A 93 -10.96 34.35 -5.15
C MET A 93 -9.94 35.01 -4.23
N ASP A 94 -8.67 35.10 -4.66
CA ASP A 94 -7.54 35.55 -3.83
C ASP A 94 -7.50 34.83 -2.46
N LEU A 95 -7.87 33.54 -2.46
CA LEU A 95 -7.99 32.72 -1.27
C LEU A 95 -6.86 31.69 -1.22
N PHE A 96 -6.11 31.70 -0.11
CA PHE A 96 -5.10 30.70 0.20
C PHE A 96 -5.54 29.84 1.39
N VAL A 97 -5.61 28.53 1.20
CA VAL A 97 -5.94 27.55 2.24
C VAL A 97 -4.69 26.75 2.57
N GLY A 98 -4.07 27.06 3.71
CA GLY A 98 -2.97 26.27 4.26
C GLY A 98 -3.50 25.04 5.01
N PHE A 99 -2.85 23.89 4.83
CA PHE A 99 -3.22 22.65 5.51
C PHE A 99 -2.26 22.35 6.67
N THR A 100 -2.82 21.98 7.81
CA THR A 100 -2.05 21.34 8.88
C THR A 100 -1.73 19.89 8.50
N VAL A 101 -0.73 19.28 9.14
CA VAL A 101 -0.36 17.86 8.91
C VAL A 101 -1.58 16.95 9.07
N LEU A 102 -2.37 17.16 10.13
CA LEU A 102 -3.57 16.37 10.36
C LEU A 102 -4.62 16.59 9.26
N GLY A 103 -4.81 17.84 8.83
CA GLY A 103 -5.75 18.20 7.76
C GLY A 103 -5.37 17.55 6.42
N ALA A 104 -4.08 17.53 6.06
CA ALA A 104 -3.60 16.90 4.84
C ALA A 104 -3.76 15.36 4.88
N ILE A 105 -3.51 14.73 6.03
CA ILE A 105 -3.74 13.29 6.23
C ILE A 105 -5.23 12.95 6.08
N LEU A 106 -6.12 13.71 6.72
CA LEU A 106 -7.55 13.49 6.61
C LEU A 106 -8.05 13.68 5.17
N ALA A 107 -7.56 14.70 4.47
CA ALA A 107 -7.86 14.91 3.05
C ALA A 107 -7.42 13.72 2.19
N ALA A 108 -6.21 13.20 2.40
CA ALA A 108 -5.70 12.03 1.69
C ALA A 108 -6.57 10.78 1.93
N ILE A 109 -7.00 10.54 3.18
CA ILE A 109 -7.89 9.45 3.54
C ILE A 109 -9.25 9.60 2.83
N LEU A 110 -9.84 10.79 2.87
CA LEU A 110 -11.13 11.06 2.22
C LEU A 110 -11.06 10.83 0.70
N ILE A 111 -9.98 11.27 0.06
CA ILE A 111 -9.78 11.06 -1.38
C ILE A 111 -9.60 9.56 -1.68
N GLY A 112 -8.81 8.84 -0.89
CA GLY A 112 -8.66 7.39 -1.05
C GLY A 112 -10.00 6.65 -0.90
N MET A 113 -10.82 7.03 0.10
CA MET A 113 -12.17 6.51 0.28
C MET A 113 -13.08 6.82 -0.90
N ALA A 114 -13.05 8.05 -1.41
CA ALA A 114 -13.86 8.46 -2.57
C ALA A 114 -13.49 7.64 -3.83
N LEU A 115 -12.21 7.42 -4.08
CA LEU A 115 -11.73 6.60 -5.19
C LEU A 115 -12.15 5.12 -5.05
N GLY A 116 -12.05 4.57 -3.83
CA GLY A 116 -12.52 3.23 -3.55
C GLY A 116 -14.02 3.06 -3.70
N LEU A 117 -14.82 4.02 -3.21
CA LEU A 117 -16.26 4.06 -3.40
C LEU A 117 -16.63 4.18 -4.87
N PHE A 118 -15.95 5.01 -5.63
CA PHE A 118 -16.16 5.14 -7.07
C PHE A 118 -15.90 3.82 -7.80
N ASN A 119 -14.79 3.14 -7.51
CA ASN A 119 -14.49 1.82 -8.06
C ASN A 119 -15.59 0.80 -7.72
N GLY A 120 -15.98 0.71 -6.45
CA GLY A 120 -17.04 -0.19 -6.00
C GLY A 120 -18.38 0.11 -6.68
N TRP A 121 -18.72 1.39 -6.83
CA TRP A 121 -19.93 1.81 -7.54
C TRP A 121 -19.91 1.42 -9.03
N VAL A 122 -18.78 1.63 -9.73
CA VAL A 122 -18.63 1.24 -11.14
C VAL A 122 -18.78 -0.27 -11.31
N ILE A 123 -18.10 -1.06 -10.47
CA ILE A 123 -18.15 -2.52 -10.50
C ILE A 123 -19.58 -3.02 -10.31
N THR A 124 -20.28 -2.51 -9.30
CA THR A 124 -21.63 -2.98 -8.96
C THR A 124 -22.70 -2.46 -9.94
N LYS A 125 -22.60 -1.19 -10.35
CA LYS A 125 -23.60 -0.56 -11.24
C LYS A 125 -23.57 -1.13 -12.64
N PHE A 126 -22.39 -1.38 -13.19
CA PHE A 126 -22.19 -1.85 -14.56
C PHE A 126 -21.91 -3.35 -14.66
N ALA A 127 -21.90 -4.07 -13.54
CA ALA A 127 -21.54 -5.50 -13.47
C ALA A 127 -20.21 -5.83 -14.18
N ILE A 128 -19.22 -4.91 -14.08
CA ILE A 128 -17.90 -5.08 -14.69
C ILE A 128 -17.03 -5.93 -13.78
N PRO A 129 -16.21 -6.86 -14.32
CA PRO A 129 -15.26 -7.61 -13.50
C PRO A 129 -14.33 -6.69 -12.70
N PRO A 130 -14.13 -6.92 -11.38
CA PRO A 130 -13.35 -6.04 -10.51
C PRO A 130 -11.96 -5.72 -11.05
N PHE A 131 -11.27 -6.70 -11.64
CA PHE A 131 -9.92 -6.49 -12.16
C PHE A 131 -9.87 -5.49 -13.32
N VAL A 132 -10.92 -5.42 -14.17
CA VAL A 132 -10.99 -4.48 -15.31
C VAL A 132 -11.16 -3.05 -14.79
N ALA A 133 -12.10 -2.84 -13.87
CA ALA A 133 -12.34 -1.52 -13.28
C ALA A 133 -11.11 -1.01 -12.52
N THR A 134 -10.45 -1.88 -11.75
CA THR A 134 -9.26 -1.51 -10.97
C THR A 134 -8.02 -1.31 -11.83
N LEU A 135 -7.88 -2.01 -12.98
CA LEU A 135 -6.86 -1.69 -13.98
C LEU A 135 -7.04 -0.29 -14.59
N ALA A 136 -8.27 0.07 -14.91
CA ALA A 136 -8.56 1.42 -15.39
C ALA A 136 -8.22 2.47 -14.33
N MET A 137 -8.62 2.25 -13.07
CA MET A 137 -8.28 3.15 -11.96
C MET A 137 -6.77 3.22 -11.71
N LEU A 138 -6.03 2.11 -11.83
CA LEU A 138 -4.58 2.08 -11.72
C LEU A 138 -3.93 3.07 -12.70
N THR A 139 -4.36 3.05 -13.97
CA THR A 139 -3.80 3.94 -14.99
C THR A 139 -4.20 5.40 -14.77
N ILE A 140 -5.45 5.66 -14.39
CA ILE A 140 -5.95 6.99 -14.07
C ILE A 140 -5.20 7.58 -12.88
N ALA A 141 -5.14 6.85 -11.75
CA ALA A 141 -4.47 7.32 -10.54
C ALA A 141 -2.96 7.54 -10.78
N ARG A 142 -2.31 6.67 -11.55
CA ARG A 142 -0.90 6.82 -11.91
C ARG A 142 -0.67 8.04 -12.78
N GLY A 143 -1.55 8.30 -13.77
CA GLY A 143 -1.48 9.50 -14.60
C GLY A 143 -1.64 10.78 -13.79
N LEU A 144 -2.62 10.81 -12.88
CA LEU A 144 -2.85 11.96 -11.99
C LEU A 144 -1.69 12.20 -11.00
N THR A 145 -0.96 11.16 -10.61
CA THR A 145 0.20 11.31 -9.70
C THR A 145 1.38 12.00 -10.39
N MET A 146 1.42 11.99 -11.73
CA MET A 146 2.53 12.56 -12.52
C MET A 146 2.29 14.02 -12.93
N LEU A 147 1.10 14.56 -12.65
CA LEU A 147 0.78 15.99 -12.85
C LEU A 147 1.21 16.83 -11.66
#